data_f7670dcfc58bc5fd46eaf04db74c9341
#
_entry.id   f7670dcfc58bc5fd46eaf04db74c9341
#
_cell.length_a   1.000
_cell.length_b   1.000
_cell.length_c   1.000
_cell.angle_alpha   90.00
_cell.angle_beta   90.00
_cell.angle_gamma   90.00
#
_symmetry.space_group_name_H-M   'P 1'
#
loop_
_entity.id
_entity.type
_entity.pdbx_description
1 polymer ?
#
loop_
_entity_poly.entity_id
_entity_poly.type
_entity_poly.pdbx_seq_one_letter_code
_entity_poly.pdbx_strand_id
1 'polypeptide(L)'
;MGKATVIPFGPQHPVLPEPLHLDLVVEDEKVLEAIPQIGFVHRGLEKLVETRDYNQFIFIAERICGICAFGHSMGYAETVESLMGVEIPKRAEYLRVIWHELSRVHSHILWLGLAADAFGFESLFMHCWRLRERVLDIFEKTTGGRVIFSVVKVGGVVRDIDAVQFAEIKRVLEGIKDDYRQIMNAFLKDSSVKNRTVGVGHVSHEDALALSMVGPFARASNVNYDVRMLGRGGYAELADFRPILDDQGDCYARCKVRALEVLQSIDIIEEMISKIPEGDISVSVKGSPVAGSEASNVVEQPRGECYYYARGNGTKYLERMRMRTPTSQNLAGMTAALKGCDLADVNNIILTIDPCISCTER
;
A
#
# COMPACT_ATOMS: atom_id res chain seq x y z
N MET A 1 13.39 28.76 29.98
CA MET A 1 12.36 27.88 29.35
C MET A 1 11.82 28.66 28.17
N GLY A 2 12.01 28.14 26.96
CA GLY A 2 11.41 28.68 25.74
C GLY A 2 9.88 28.65 25.85
N LYS A 3 9.21 29.48 25.08
CA LYS A 3 7.74 29.47 25.01
C LYS A 3 7.34 28.51 23.91
N ALA A 4 6.63 27.42 24.25
CA ALA A 4 6.09 26.52 23.25
C ALA A 4 5.15 27.27 22.28
N THR A 5 5.31 27.02 20.99
CA THR A 5 4.54 27.66 19.91
C THR A 5 3.89 26.55 19.08
N VAL A 6 2.66 26.75 18.65
CA VAL A 6 1.98 25.85 17.71
C VAL A 6 2.25 26.33 16.29
N ILE A 7 2.80 25.45 15.46
CA ILE A 7 3.07 25.69 14.04
C ILE A 7 2.15 24.79 13.21
N PRO A 8 1.25 25.33 12.37
CA PRO A 8 0.42 24.53 11.48
C PRO A 8 1.26 23.98 10.32
N PHE A 9 1.17 22.68 10.08
CA PHE A 9 1.76 21.99 8.96
C PHE A 9 0.64 21.42 8.08
N GLY A 10 0.46 21.94 6.90
CA GLY A 10 -0.67 21.59 6.01
C GLY A 10 -1.94 22.43 6.28
N PRO A 11 -3.13 22.01 5.78
CA PRO A 11 -3.36 20.74 5.04
C PRO A 11 -2.72 20.68 3.66
N GLN A 12 -2.57 21.82 2.97
CA GLN A 12 -1.87 21.92 1.67
C GLN A 12 -0.41 22.27 1.94
N HIS A 13 0.48 21.32 1.73
CA HIS A 13 1.92 21.51 1.91
C HIS A 13 2.67 21.00 0.68
N PRO A 14 3.67 21.73 0.15
CA PRO A 14 4.35 21.39 -1.10
C PRO A 14 4.97 19.98 -1.15
N VAL A 15 5.40 19.46 -0.01
CA VAL A 15 6.02 18.13 0.10
C VAL A 15 4.99 17.00 0.21
N LEU A 16 3.74 17.32 0.57
CA LEU A 16 2.71 16.30 0.76
C LEU A 16 1.94 16.03 -0.52
N PRO A 17 1.86 14.77 -0.97
CA PRO A 17 1.06 14.42 -2.16
C PRO A 17 -0.45 14.48 -1.91
N GLU A 18 -0.87 14.44 -0.65
CA GLU A 18 -2.29 14.50 -0.23
C GLU A 18 -2.43 15.41 1.00
N PRO A 19 -3.62 16.05 1.21
CA PRO A 19 -3.85 16.94 2.34
C PRO A 19 -3.72 16.24 3.69
N LEU A 20 -2.75 16.65 4.49
CA LEU A 20 -2.57 16.24 5.88
C LEU A 20 -2.33 17.48 6.71
N HIS A 21 -3.08 17.65 7.79
CA HIS A 21 -2.84 18.73 8.74
C HIS A 21 -2.30 18.20 10.05
N LEU A 22 -1.22 18.85 10.52
CA LEU A 22 -0.64 18.61 11.85
C LEU A 22 -0.48 19.95 12.57
N ASP A 23 -0.97 20.04 13.79
CA ASP A 23 -0.54 21.09 14.72
C ASP A 23 0.74 20.62 15.41
N LEU A 24 1.86 21.25 15.09
CA LEU A 24 3.16 20.94 15.69
C LEU A 24 3.40 21.87 16.88
N VAL A 25 3.46 21.29 18.07
CA VAL A 25 3.89 22.02 19.29
C VAL A 25 5.40 22.01 19.31
N VAL A 26 6.02 23.20 19.19
CA VAL A 26 7.47 23.35 19.00
C VAL A 26 8.06 24.24 20.10
N GLU A 27 9.20 23.84 20.66
CA GLU A 27 10.03 24.63 21.55
C GLU A 27 11.49 24.50 21.11
N ASP A 28 12.19 25.61 20.93
CA ASP A 28 13.60 25.65 20.49
C ASP A 28 13.88 24.75 19.26
N GLU A 29 13.01 24.87 18.23
CA GLU A 29 13.05 24.09 16.97
C GLU A 29 12.86 22.56 17.12
N LYS A 30 12.53 22.08 18.32
CA LYS A 30 12.18 20.68 18.57
C LYS A 30 10.67 20.50 18.62
N VAL A 31 10.17 19.45 17.96
CA VAL A 31 8.77 19.05 18.00
C VAL A 31 8.51 18.30 19.31
N LEU A 32 7.73 18.90 20.20
CA LEU A 32 7.32 18.27 21.46
C LEU A 32 6.15 17.32 21.23
N GLU A 33 5.21 17.73 20.38
CA GLU A 33 3.99 16.99 20.08
C GLU A 33 3.53 17.30 18.65
N ALA A 34 2.97 16.30 17.98
CA ALA A 34 2.31 16.45 16.68
C ALA A 34 0.86 15.95 16.79
N ILE A 35 -0.09 16.84 16.53
CA ILE A 35 -1.53 16.57 16.66
C ILE A 35 -2.15 16.49 15.26
N PRO A 36 -2.49 15.29 14.77
CA PRO A 36 -3.05 15.12 13.43
C PRO A 36 -4.52 15.53 13.41
N GLN A 37 -4.90 16.26 12.37
CA GLN A 37 -6.28 16.56 12.03
C GLN A 37 -6.58 15.94 10.66
N ILE A 38 -7.55 15.05 10.62
CA ILE A 38 -7.99 14.34 9.42
C ILE A 38 -9.44 14.70 9.11
N GLY A 39 -9.90 14.45 7.86
CA GLY A 39 -11.26 14.72 7.43
C GLY A 39 -11.35 15.58 6.16
N PHE A 40 -10.24 16.09 5.64
CA PHE A 40 -10.20 17.01 4.49
C PHE A 40 -10.63 16.36 3.17
N VAL A 41 -10.45 15.05 3.02
CA VAL A 41 -10.81 14.28 1.83
C VAL A 41 -11.82 13.16 2.12
N HIS A 42 -12.54 13.25 3.24
CA HIS A 42 -13.57 12.27 3.60
C HIS A 42 -14.72 12.28 2.59
N ARG A 43 -15.08 11.10 2.08
CA ARG A 43 -16.07 10.92 1.01
C ARG A 43 -17.24 10.02 1.40
N GLY A 44 -17.26 9.46 2.62
CA GLY A 44 -18.33 8.60 3.13
C GLY A 44 -18.46 7.26 2.40
N LEU A 45 -17.36 6.70 1.87
CA LEU A 45 -17.40 5.49 1.05
C LEU A 45 -17.90 4.27 1.81
N GLU A 46 -17.60 4.15 3.10
CA GLU A 46 -18.12 3.06 3.94
C GLU A 46 -19.66 3.13 4.06
N LYS A 47 -20.25 4.31 4.08
CA LYS A 47 -21.71 4.47 4.08
C LYS A 47 -22.32 4.18 2.72
N LEU A 48 -21.61 4.49 1.65
CA LEU A 48 -22.09 4.30 0.28
C LEU A 48 -22.33 2.82 -0.05
N VAL A 49 -21.63 1.87 0.59
CA VAL A 49 -21.83 0.43 0.40
C VAL A 49 -23.26 -0.02 0.72
N GLU A 50 -23.92 0.65 1.66
CA GLU A 50 -25.29 0.32 2.06
C GLU A 50 -26.33 0.65 0.96
N THR A 51 -25.94 1.44 -0.03
CA THR A 51 -26.82 1.94 -1.11
C THR A 51 -26.43 1.40 -2.50
N ARG A 52 -25.44 0.53 -2.57
CA ARG A 52 -24.94 -0.04 -3.84
C ARG A 52 -24.96 -1.56 -3.80
N ASP A 53 -25.29 -2.18 -4.93
CA ASP A 53 -25.13 -3.63 -5.13
C ASP A 53 -23.66 -4.02 -4.85
N TYR A 54 -23.44 -5.12 -4.14
CA TYR A 54 -22.09 -5.55 -3.76
C TYR A 54 -21.18 -5.78 -4.98
N ASN A 55 -21.70 -6.15 -6.15
CA ASN A 55 -20.92 -6.26 -7.39
C ASN A 55 -20.56 -4.89 -7.98
N GLN A 56 -21.40 -3.88 -7.79
CA GLN A 56 -21.12 -2.52 -8.27
C GLN A 56 -20.18 -1.78 -7.34
N PHE A 57 -20.25 -2.05 -6.05
CA PHE A 57 -19.41 -1.37 -5.08
C PHE A 57 -17.91 -1.65 -5.30
N ILE A 58 -17.53 -2.74 -5.95
CA ILE A 58 -16.12 -3.04 -6.25
C ILE A 58 -15.44 -1.92 -7.05
N PHE A 59 -16.17 -1.28 -7.96
CA PHE A 59 -15.66 -0.12 -8.73
C PHE A 59 -15.45 1.12 -7.85
N ILE A 60 -16.22 1.25 -6.78
CA ILE A 60 -16.06 2.32 -5.79
C ILE A 60 -14.89 1.96 -4.85
N ALA A 61 -14.76 0.70 -4.46
CA ALA A 61 -13.65 0.23 -3.63
C ALA A 61 -12.29 0.53 -4.27
N GLU A 62 -12.12 0.32 -5.56
CA GLU A 62 -10.90 0.71 -6.28
C GLU A 62 -10.60 2.21 -6.22
N ARG A 63 -11.64 3.04 -6.16
CA ARG A 63 -11.52 4.52 -6.12
C ARG A 63 -11.32 5.09 -4.72
N ILE A 64 -11.12 4.24 -3.72
CA ILE A 64 -10.67 4.67 -2.40
C ILE A 64 -9.31 5.36 -2.53
N CYS A 65 -8.42 4.79 -3.34
CA CYS A 65 -7.08 5.34 -3.58
C CYS A 65 -6.62 5.05 -5.01
N GLY A 66 -6.03 6.02 -5.68
CA GLY A 66 -5.47 5.86 -7.02
C GLY A 66 -4.13 5.12 -7.08
N ILE A 67 -3.45 4.90 -5.94
CA ILE A 67 -2.14 4.24 -5.90
C ILE A 67 -2.29 2.77 -5.50
N CYS A 68 -3.09 2.45 -4.48
CA CYS A 68 -3.34 1.10 -4.01
C CYS A 68 -4.72 0.56 -4.44
N ALA A 69 -5.23 1.01 -5.57
CA ALA A 69 -6.54 0.67 -6.11
C ALA A 69 -6.77 -0.84 -6.20
N PHE A 70 -5.78 -1.59 -6.71
CA PHE A 70 -5.87 -3.03 -6.85
C PHE A 70 -6.04 -3.75 -5.50
N GLY A 71 -5.26 -3.37 -4.48
CA GLY A 71 -5.40 -3.94 -3.14
C GLY A 71 -6.78 -3.67 -2.52
N HIS A 72 -7.41 -2.54 -2.86
CA HIS A 72 -8.77 -2.25 -2.40
C HIS A 72 -9.83 -3.11 -3.10
N SER A 73 -9.77 -3.29 -4.41
CA SER A 73 -10.72 -4.19 -5.10
C SER A 73 -10.52 -5.65 -4.68
N MET A 74 -9.28 -6.10 -4.51
CA MET A 74 -8.95 -7.45 -4.04
C MET A 74 -9.48 -7.69 -2.62
N GLY A 75 -9.14 -6.84 -1.65
CA GLY A 75 -9.57 -6.99 -0.26
C GLY A 75 -11.09 -6.93 -0.11
N TYR A 76 -11.76 -6.06 -0.85
CA TYR A 76 -13.21 -6.01 -0.90
C TYR A 76 -13.82 -7.31 -1.47
N ALA A 77 -13.33 -7.76 -2.64
CA ALA A 77 -13.85 -8.97 -3.29
C ALA A 77 -13.69 -10.19 -2.41
N GLU A 78 -12.51 -10.41 -1.83
CA GLU A 78 -12.23 -11.53 -0.93
C GLU A 78 -13.10 -11.51 0.33
N THR A 79 -13.42 -10.32 0.85
CA THR A 79 -14.33 -10.20 2.01
C THR A 79 -15.75 -10.59 1.65
N VAL A 80 -16.25 -10.18 0.48
CA VAL A 80 -17.58 -10.56 -0.01
C VAL A 80 -17.63 -12.05 -0.38
N GLU A 81 -16.57 -12.58 -1.00
CA GLU A 81 -16.43 -14.00 -1.29
C GLU A 81 -16.49 -14.85 -0.02
N SER A 82 -15.75 -14.46 1.02
CA SER A 82 -15.83 -15.10 2.35
C SER A 82 -17.23 -15.00 2.95
N LEU A 83 -17.88 -13.83 2.84
CA LEU A 83 -19.22 -13.59 3.36
C LEU A 83 -20.27 -14.50 2.70
N MET A 84 -20.07 -14.82 1.42
CA MET A 84 -20.98 -15.64 0.61
C MET A 84 -20.55 -17.11 0.48
N GLY A 85 -19.41 -17.50 1.05
CA GLY A 85 -18.85 -18.85 0.89
C GLY A 85 -18.46 -19.19 -0.55
N VAL A 86 -17.96 -18.23 -1.31
CA VAL A 86 -17.56 -18.38 -2.71
C VAL A 86 -16.08 -18.74 -2.79
N GLU A 87 -15.77 -19.87 -3.41
CA GLU A 87 -14.41 -20.26 -3.77
C GLU A 87 -14.13 -19.82 -5.22
N ILE A 88 -13.01 -19.17 -5.45
CA ILE A 88 -12.58 -18.72 -6.77
C ILE A 88 -11.63 -19.74 -7.43
N PRO A 89 -11.54 -19.76 -8.77
CA PRO A 89 -10.61 -20.65 -9.46
C PRO A 89 -9.16 -20.34 -9.12
N LYS A 90 -8.31 -21.35 -9.05
CA LYS A 90 -6.88 -21.20 -8.75
C LYS A 90 -6.17 -20.21 -9.69
N ARG A 91 -6.47 -20.26 -10.99
CA ARG A 91 -5.92 -19.31 -11.97
C ARG A 91 -6.23 -17.86 -11.59
N ALA A 92 -7.45 -17.58 -11.11
CA ALA A 92 -7.83 -16.24 -10.66
C ALA A 92 -7.03 -15.78 -9.43
N GLU A 93 -6.73 -16.68 -8.48
CA GLU A 93 -5.88 -16.38 -7.33
C GLU A 93 -4.49 -15.94 -7.76
N TYR A 94 -3.86 -16.67 -8.70
CA TYR A 94 -2.54 -16.33 -9.24
C TYR A 94 -2.54 -14.99 -9.98
N LEU A 95 -3.55 -14.75 -10.82
CA LEU A 95 -3.69 -13.47 -11.54
C LEU A 95 -3.83 -12.29 -10.57
N ARG A 96 -4.62 -12.46 -9.50
CA ARG A 96 -4.75 -11.43 -8.45
C ARG A 96 -3.40 -11.13 -7.79
N VAL A 97 -2.59 -12.14 -7.47
CA VAL A 97 -1.25 -11.93 -6.88
C VAL A 97 -0.33 -11.20 -7.86
N ILE A 98 -0.31 -11.59 -9.13
CA ILE A 98 0.54 -10.94 -10.15
C ILE A 98 0.22 -9.45 -10.25
N TRP A 99 -1.05 -9.07 -10.40
CA TRP A 99 -1.43 -7.66 -10.47
C TRP A 99 -1.26 -6.93 -9.14
N HIS A 100 -1.46 -7.61 -8.01
CA HIS A 100 -1.26 -7.01 -6.69
C HIS A 100 0.21 -6.66 -6.45
N GLU A 101 1.13 -7.55 -6.81
CA GLU A 101 2.55 -7.28 -6.69
C GLU A 101 3.04 -6.26 -7.74
N LEU A 102 2.49 -6.24 -8.96
CA LEU A 102 2.71 -5.13 -9.91
C LEU A 102 2.25 -3.78 -9.31
N SER A 103 1.12 -3.77 -8.60
CA SER A 103 0.63 -2.58 -7.90
C SER A 103 1.58 -2.13 -6.78
N ARG A 104 2.22 -3.06 -6.09
CA ARG A 104 3.26 -2.75 -5.10
C ARG A 104 4.50 -2.16 -5.76
N VAL A 105 4.98 -2.76 -6.85
CA VAL A 105 6.13 -2.27 -7.62
C VAL A 105 5.92 -0.81 -8.04
N HIS A 106 4.78 -0.52 -8.71
CA HIS A 106 4.51 0.85 -9.16
C HIS A 106 4.36 1.85 -8.00
N SER A 107 3.80 1.43 -6.86
CA SER A 107 3.62 2.27 -5.68
C SER A 107 4.96 2.61 -5.02
N HIS A 108 5.84 1.64 -4.84
CA HIS A 108 7.14 1.87 -4.23
C HIS A 108 8.11 2.64 -5.14
N ILE A 109 8.02 2.47 -6.46
CA ILE A 109 8.80 3.30 -7.40
C ILE A 109 8.30 4.74 -7.37
N LEU A 110 6.97 4.97 -7.29
CA LEU A 110 6.40 6.31 -7.12
C LEU A 110 6.94 6.96 -5.84
N TRP A 111 6.88 6.23 -4.72
CA TRP A 111 7.38 6.72 -3.45
C TRP A 111 8.86 7.09 -3.52
N LEU A 112 9.71 6.23 -4.12
CA LEU A 112 11.14 6.50 -4.26
C LEU A 112 11.40 7.77 -5.09
N GLY A 113 10.61 8.00 -6.14
CA GLY A 113 10.67 9.23 -6.92
C GLY A 113 10.34 10.46 -6.09
N LEU A 114 9.24 10.43 -5.34
CA LEU A 114 8.86 11.54 -4.44
C LEU A 114 9.90 11.78 -3.34
N ALA A 115 10.48 10.72 -2.80
CA ALA A 115 11.58 10.83 -1.84
C ALA A 115 12.82 11.49 -2.48
N ALA A 116 13.18 11.07 -3.69
CA ALA A 116 14.30 11.67 -4.42
C ALA A 116 14.09 13.17 -4.69
N ASP A 117 12.88 13.56 -5.08
CA ASP A 117 12.51 14.96 -5.30
C ASP A 117 12.64 15.80 -4.03
N ALA A 118 12.15 15.30 -2.89
CA ALA A 118 12.25 15.95 -1.59
C ALA A 118 13.70 16.17 -1.11
N PHE A 119 14.63 15.32 -1.57
CA PHE A 119 16.08 15.50 -1.36
C PHE A 119 16.76 16.35 -2.45
N GLY A 120 16.01 16.88 -3.40
CA GLY A 120 16.53 17.73 -4.49
C GLY A 120 17.12 16.94 -5.66
N PHE A 121 16.86 15.66 -5.78
CA PHE A 121 17.33 14.81 -6.88
C PHE A 121 16.32 14.73 -8.03
N GLU A 122 16.04 15.86 -8.68
CA GLU A 122 15.07 15.96 -9.78
C GLU A 122 15.33 14.94 -10.89
N SER A 123 16.59 14.74 -11.28
CA SER A 123 16.95 13.75 -12.29
C SER A 123 16.56 12.33 -11.87
N LEU A 124 16.75 11.97 -10.59
CA LEU A 124 16.39 10.66 -10.06
C LEU A 124 14.87 10.49 -10.00
N PHE A 125 14.15 11.54 -9.62
CA PHE A 125 12.69 11.59 -9.69
C PHE A 125 12.19 11.27 -11.11
N MET A 126 12.71 11.95 -12.13
CA MET A 126 12.35 11.73 -13.52
C MET A 126 12.67 10.29 -13.99
N HIS A 127 13.78 9.72 -13.52
CA HIS A 127 14.11 8.32 -13.80
C HIS A 127 13.12 7.34 -13.17
N CYS A 128 12.71 7.56 -11.91
CA CYS A 128 11.69 6.75 -11.25
C CYS A 128 10.36 6.80 -12.02
N TRP A 129 9.92 7.99 -12.44
CA TRP A 129 8.69 8.15 -13.20
C TRP A 129 8.73 7.42 -14.54
N ARG A 130 9.84 7.54 -15.28
CA ARG A 130 10.02 6.81 -16.54
C ARG A 130 10.04 5.28 -16.34
N LEU A 131 10.62 4.82 -15.23
CA LEU A 131 10.65 3.40 -14.92
C LEU A 131 9.24 2.90 -14.56
N ARG A 132 8.51 3.69 -13.77
CA ARG A 132 7.12 3.40 -13.39
C ARG A 132 6.18 3.31 -14.60
N GLU A 133 6.37 4.14 -15.62
CA GLU A 133 5.58 4.08 -16.85
C GLU A 133 5.58 2.67 -17.47
N ARG A 134 6.70 1.97 -17.45
CA ARG A 134 6.78 0.60 -17.98
C ARG A 134 5.87 -0.38 -17.22
N VAL A 135 5.67 -0.17 -15.92
CA VAL A 135 4.71 -0.96 -15.11
C VAL A 135 3.28 -0.58 -15.47
N LEU A 136 3.01 0.71 -15.65
CA LEU A 136 1.68 1.18 -16.06
C LEU A 136 1.30 0.68 -17.45
N ASP A 137 2.25 0.53 -18.38
CA ASP A 137 2.03 -0.07 -19.70
C ASP A 137 1.64 -1.56 -19.59
N ILE A 138 2.22 -2.30 -18.63
CA ILE A 138 1.78 -3.67 -18.33
C ILE A 138 0.33 -3.68 -17.87
N PHE A 139 -0.04 -2.80 -16.94
CA PHE A 139 -1.42 -2.68 -16.48
C PHE A 139 -2.38 -2.35 -17.61
N GLU A 140 -2.07 -1.36 -18.42
CA GLU A 140 -2.90 -0.97 -19.56
C GLU A 140 -3.15 -2.14 -20.52
N LYS A 141 -2.12 -2.89 -20.88
CA LYS A 141 -2.22 -4.04 -21.78
C LYS A 141 -3.01 -5.20 -21.17
N THR A 142 -2.89 -5.46 -19.89
CA THR A 142 -3.50 -6.62 -19.23
C THR A 142 -4.86 -6.32 -18.62
N THR A 143 -5.12 -5.08 -18.18
CA THR A 143 -6.37 -4.70 -17.51
C THR A 143 -7.21 -3.69 -18.31
N GLY A 144 -6.58 -2.89 -19.18
CA GLY A 144 -7.19 -1.76 -19.87
C GLY A 144 -7.15 -0.45 -19.10
N GLY A 145 -6.61 -0.43 -17.89
CA GLY A 145 -6.46 0.75 -17.04
C GLY A 145 -5.02 0.96 -16.59
N ARG A 146 -4.64 2.21 -16.31
CA ARG A 146 -3.29 2.57 -15.84
C ARG A 146 -3.25 2.86 -14.35
N VAL A 147 -4.38 3.31 -13.76
CA VAL A 147 -4.51 3.72 -12.36
C VAL A 147 -5.66 2.97 -11.69
N ILE A 148 -6.80 2.91 -12.32
CA ILE A 148 -7.96 2.12 -11.91
C ILE A 148 -8.09 0.97 -12.89
N PHE A 149 -8.06 -0.25 -12.41
CA PHE A 149 -7.83 -1.44 -13.23
C PHE A 149 -9.13 -2.16 -13.59
N SER A 150 -10.11 -2.17 -12.70
CA SER A 150 -11.45 -2.77 -12.87
C SER A 150 -11.41 -4.22 -13.37
N VAL A 151 -10.39 -4.96 -12.96
CA VAL A 151 -10.15 -6.35 -13.40
C VAL A 151 -10.59 -7.38 -12.36
N VAL A 152 -10.69 -6.99 -11.09
CA VAL A 152 -11.19 -7.86 -10.02
C VAL A 152 -12.71 -7.80 -9.99
N LYS A 153 -13.36 -8.94 -9.79
CA LYS A 153 -14.78 -9.07 -9.50
C LYS A 153 -15.02 -10.09 -8.39
N VAL A 154 -16.15 -10.04 -7.73
CA VAL A 154 -16.56 -11.10 -6.81
C VAL A 154 -16.72 -12.40 -7.60
N GLY A 155 -16.00 -13.44 -7.18
CA GLY A 155 -15.92 -14.73 -7.89
C GLY A 155 -14.73 -14.86 -8.84
N GLY A 156 -13.72 -13.97 -8.80
CA GLY A 156 -12.49 -14.08 -9.59
C GLY A 156 -12.05 -12.79 -10.27
N VAL A 157 -11.72 -12.87 -11.56
CA VAL A 157 -11.29 -11.74 -12.39
C VAL A 157 -12.04 -11.70 -13.72
N VAL A 158 -12.04 -10.54 -14.41
CA VAL A 158 -12.75 -10.32 -15.66
C VAL A 158 -11.88 -10.46 -16.90
N ARG A 159 -10.56 -10.48 -16.74
CA ARG A 159 -9.58 -10.64 -17.82
C ARG A 159 -8.57 -11.70 -17.46
N ASP A 160 -8.06 -12.37 -18.48
CA ASP A 160 -6.95 -13.31 -18.38
C ASP A 160 -5.67 -12.66 -18.90
N ILE A 161 -4.54 -13.28 -18.61
CA ILE A 161 -3.23 -12.97 -19.17
C ILE A 161 -2.79 -14.19 -19.97
N ASP A 162 -2.52 -14.02 -21.25
CA ASP A 162 -2.06 -15.09 -22.12
C ASP A 162 -0.53 -15.31 -22.04
N ALA A 163 -0.06 -16.38 -22.67
CA ALA A 163 1.36 -16.75 -22.65
C ALA A 163 2.28 -15.68 -23.29
N VAL A 164 1.80 -14.94 -24.29
CA VAL A 164 2.55 -13.87 -24.96
C VAL A 164 2.70 -12.69 -24.01
N GLN A 165 1.62 -12.32 -23.34
CA GLN A 165 1.61 -11.26 -22.34
C GLN A 165 2.49 -11.62 -21.13
N PHE A 166 2.46 -12.87 -20.66
CA PHE A 166 3.37 -13.32 -19.59
C PHE A 166 4.84 -13.22 -19.99
N ALA A 167 5.19 -13.62 -21.22
CA ALA A 167 6.56 -13.47 -21.72
C ALA A 167 6.98 -11.99 -21.80
N GLU A 168 6.06 -11.11 -22.23
CA GLU A 168 6.32 -9.67 -22.24
C GLU A 168 6.50 -9.10 -20.83
N ILE A 169 5.65 -9.49 -19.87
CA ILE A 169 5.76 -9.06 -18.47
C ILE A 169 7.15 -9.43 -17.91
N LYS A 170 7.58 -10.69 -18.05
CA LYS A 170 8.90 -11.14 -17.60
C LYS A 170 10.03 -10.30 -18.21
N ARG A 171 10.02 -10.11 -19.52
CA ARG A 171 11.04 -9.31 -20.22
C ARG A 171 11.08 -7.85 -19.74
N VAL A 172 9.92 -7.24 -19.51
CA VAL A 172 9.84 -5.86 -19.03
C VAL A 172 10.33 -5.76 -17.59
N LEU A 173 9.93 -6.69 -16.71
CA LEU A 173 10.33 -6.70 -15.30
C LEU A 173 11.82 -6.94 -15.13
N GLU A 174 12.45 -7.83 -15.94
CA GLU A 174 13.89 -8.03 -15.94
C GLU A 174 14.64 -6.71 -16.24
N GLY A 175 14.23 -5.99 -17.29
CA GLY A 175 14.80 -4.68 -17.59
C GLY A 175 14.50 -3.60 -16.53
N ILE A 176 13.36 -3.68 -15.84
CA ILE A 176 13.04 -2.81 -14.69
C ILE A 176 13.97 -3.12 -13.53
N LYS A 177 14.21 -4.38 -13.24
CA LYS A 177 15.05 -4.86 -12.12
C LYS A 177 16.47 -4.29 -12.18
N ASP A 178 17.07 -4.27 -13.38
CA ASP A 178 18.41 -3.74 -13.58
C ASP A 178 18.48 -2.22 -13.46
N ASP A 179 17.59 -1.50 -14.13
CA ASP A 179 17.51 -0.05 -14.05
C ASP A 179 17.19 0.41 -12.61
N TYR A 180 16.27 -0.29 -11.94
CA TYR A 180 15.86 0.00 -10.57
C TYR A 180 16.99 -0.18 -9.56
N ARG A 181 17.83 -1.23 -9.70
CA ARG A 181 19.01 -1.43 -8.83
C ARG A 181 19.98 -0.24 -8.90
N GLN A 182 20.14 0.37 -10.07
CA GLN A 182 20.98 1.55 -10.22
C GLN A 182 20.38 2.75 -9.48
N ILE A 183 19.07 3.01 -9.66
CA ILE A 183 18.33 4.08 -8.98
C ILE A 183 18.37 3.90 -7.45
N MET A 184 18.05 2.71 -6.98
CA MET A 184 18.06 2.35 -5.55
C MET A 184 19.46 2.56 -4.94
N ASN A 185 20.51 2.11 -5.62
CA ASN A 185 21.87 2.27 -5.14
C ASN A 185 22.31 3.75 -5.14
N ALA A 186 21.94 4.54 -6.16
CA ALA A 186 22.24 5.95 -6.20
C ALA A 186 21.59 6.68 -5.01
N PHE A 187 20.32 6.39 -4.70
CA PHE A 187 19.61 6.98 -3.58
C PHE A 187 20.16 6.53 -2.22
N LEU A 188 20.23 5.23 -1.97
CA LEU A 188 20.60 4.69 -0.65
C LEU A 188 22.09 4.90 -0.29
N LYS A 189 22.98 5.06 -1.28
CA LYS A 189 24.41 5.28 -1.01
C LYS A 189 24.77 6.75 -0.88
N ASP A 190 23.89 7.65 -1.27
CA ASP A 190 24.13 9.08 -1.22
C ASP A 190 24.31 9.58 0.22
N SER A 191 25.33 10.43 0.43
CA SER A 191 25.66 10.94 1.76
C SER A 191 24.61 11.94 2.26
N SER A 192 23.98 12.72 1.39
CA SER A 192 22.94 13.69 1.76
C SER A 192 21.70 12.96 2.27
N VAL A 193 21.31 11.87 1.60
CA VAL A 193 20.20 11.00 2.05
C VAL A 193 20.52 10.43 3.42
N LYS A 194 21.70 9.83 3.60
CA LYS A 194 22.11 9.24 4.88
C LYS A 194 22.13 10.27 6.01
N ASN A 195 22.70 11.44 5.77
CA ASN A 195 22.80 12.48 6.79
C ASN A 195 21.43 13.01 7.27
N ARG A 196 20.39 12.88 6.44
CA ARG A 196 19.04 13.36 6.75
C ARG A 196 18.07 12.25 7.14
N THR A 197 18.50 10.98 7.16
CA THR A 197 17.61 9.84 7.39
C THR A 197 18.12 8.88 8.46
N VAL A 198 19.44 8.72 8.61
CA VAL A 198 20.03 7.83 9.62
C VAL A 198 19.84 8.45 11.01
N GLY A 199 19.22 7.69 11.92
CA GLY A 199 18.90 8.12 13.29
C GLY A 199 17.76 9.12 13.40
N VAL A 200 17.13 9.53 12.29
CA VAL A 200 16.02 10.51 12.26
C VAL A 200 14.68 9.79 12.33
N GLY A 201 13.75 10.30 13.15
CA GLY A 201 12.39 9.77 13.27
C GLY A 201 12.36 8.30 13.71
N HIS A 202 13.23 7.93 14.65
CA HIS A 202 13.36 6.57 15.16
C HIS A 202 12.11 6.13 15.92
N VAL A 203 11.67 4.90 15.68
CA VAL A 203 10.64 4.20 16.46
C VAL A 203 11.21 2.83 16.84
N SER A 204 11.23 2.55 18.12
CA SER A 204 11.75 1.30 18.65
C SER A 204 10.88 0.10 18.23
N HIS A 205 11.44 -1.11 18.29
CA HIS A 205 10.67 -2.35 18.09
C HIS A 205 9.49 -2.46 19.07
N GLU A 206 9.72 -2.11 20.35
CA GLU A 206 8.71 -2.16 21.40
C GLU A 206 7.58 -1.18 21.13
N ASP A 207 7.91 0.07 20.76
CA ASP A 207 6.88 1.07 20.39
C ASP A 207 6.12 0.66 19.14
N ALA A 208 6.79 0.10 18.15
CA ALA A 208 6.15 -0.38 16.92
C ALA A 208 5.10 -1.47 17.21
N LEU A 209 5.38 -2.38 18.12
CA LEU A 209 4.44 -3.39 18.61
C LEU A 209 3.32 -2.77 19.46
N ALA A 210 3.66 -1.92 20.43
CA ALA A 210 2.70 -1.29 21.33
C ALA A 210 1.69 -0.41 20.58
N LEU A 211 2.14 0.27 19.51
CA LEU A 211 1.30 1.12 18.65
C LEU A 211 0.64 0.31 17.51
N SER A 212 0.86 -1.00 17.46
CA SER A 212 0.32 -1.90 16.44
C SER A 212 0.61 -1.41 15.02
N MET A 213 1.82 -0.95 14.76
CA MET A 213 2.25 -0.47 13.45
C MET A 213 2.25 -1.61 12.43
N VAL A 214 2.06 -1.26 11.16
CA VAL A 214 1.97 -2.23 10.06
C VAL A 214 2.83 -1.82 8.86
N GLY A 215 3.11 -2.80 7.99
CA GLY A 215 3.78 -2.58 6.70
C GLY A 215 5.26 -2.22 6.80
N PRO A 216 5.82 -1.58 5.77
CA PRO A 216 7.24 -1.18 5.74
C PRO A 216 7.66 -0.32 6.93
N PHE A 217 6.74 0.46 7.50
CA PHE A 217 7.00 1.26 8.69
C PHE A 217 7.32 0.38 9.91
N ALA A 218 6.51 -0.65 10.16
CA ALA A 218 6.75 -1.61 11.24
C ALA A 218 7.97 -2.51 10.95
N ARG A 219 8.12 -2.96 9.70
CA ARG A 219 9.23 -3.83 9.29
C ARG A 219 10.59 -3.13 9.39
N ALA A 220 10.63 -1.82 9.23
CA ALA A 220 11.83 -1.01 9.48
C ALA A 220 12.25 -1.00 10.97
N SER A 221 11.35 -1.33 11.89
CA SER A 221 11.58 -1.52 13.34
C SER A 221 11.62 -3.01 13.72
N ASN A 222 12.00 -3.88 12.80
CA ASN A 222 12.15 -5.34 12.97
C ASN A 222 10.88 -6.08 13.39
N VAL A 223 9.69 -5.55 13.09
CA VAL A 223 8.44 -6.28 13.31
C VAL A 223 8.27 -7.31 12.18
N ASN A 224 8.46 -8.58 12.51
CA ASN A 224 8.37 -9.70 11.56
C ASN A 224 6.90 -10.05 11.28
N TYR A 225 6.20 -9.14 10.59
CA TYR A 225 4.82 -9.34 10.19
C TYR A 225 4.54 -8.77 8.79
N ASP A 226 3.86 -9.60 7.99
CA ASP A 226 3.36 -9.26 6.65
C ASP A 226 2.17 -10.18 6.36
N VAL A 227 1.06 -9.64 5.87
CA VAL A 227 -0.16 -10.43 5.61
C VAL A 227 0.11 -11.56 4.62
N ARG A 228 1.05 -11.40 3.70
CA ARG A 228 1.42 -12.43 2.72
C ARG A 228 1.96 -13.71 3.38
N MET A 229 2.52 -13.63 4.59
CA MET A 229 2.95 -14.79 5.40
C MET A 229 1.80 -15.68 5.82
N LEU A 230 0.56 -15.18 5.83
CA LEU A 230 -0.61 -15.97 6.19
C LEU A 230 -0.96 -17.02 5.12
N GLY A 231 -0.32 -16.96 3.95
CA GLY A 231 -0.52 -17.92 2.87
C GLY A 231 -1.97 -18.03 2.42
N ARG A 232 -2.67 -16.90 2.25
CA ARG A 232 -4.06 -16.87 1.78
C ARG A 232 -4.13 -16.67 0.27
N GLY A 233 -5.14 -17.32 -0.35
CA GLY A 233 -5.31 -17.25 -1.81
C GLY A 233 -4.03 -17.66 -2.55
N GLY A 234 -3.70 -16.99 -3.61
CA GLY A 234 -2.50 -17.29 -4.40
C GLY A 234 -1.16 -17.14 -3.65
N TYR A 235 -1.12 -16.41 -2.53
CA TYR A 235 0.08 -16.32 -1.68
C TYR A 235 0.42 -17.63 -0.96
N ALA A 236 -0.52 -18.58 -0.85
CA ALA A 236 -0.26 -19.92 -0.31
C ALA A 236 0.76 -20.71 -1.14
N GLU A 237 0.91 -20.35 -2.39
CA GLU A 237 1.78 -21.04 -3.35
C GLU A 237 3.22 -20.49 -3.39
N LEU A 238 3.51 -19.43 -2.62
CA LEU A 238 4.86 -18.88 -2.49
C LEU A 238 5.73 -19.83 -1.66
N ALA A 239 6.87 -20.23 -2.24
CA ALA A 239 7.88 -20.95 -1.50
C ALA A 239 8.66 -19.96 -0.62
N ASP A 240 8.78 -20.25 0.68
CA ASP A 240 9.68 -19.52 1.60
C ASP A 240 9.55 -17.97 1.60
N PHE A 241 8.34 -17.43 1.48
CA PHE A 241 8.15 -15.97 1.61
C PHE A 241 8.62 -15.48 2.98
N ARG A 242 9.50 -14.50 2.98
CA ARG A 242 9.99 -13.81 4.19
C ARG A 242 9.92 -12.31 3.97
N PRO A 243 9.34 -11.55 4.91
CA PRO A 243 9.30 -10.10 4.79
C PRO A 243 10.70 -9.50 4.84
N ILE A 244 10.88 -8.37 4.16
CA ILE A 244 12.08 -7.56 4.27
C ILE A 244 12.05 -6.83 5.60
N LEU A 245 13.08 -7.00 6.43
CA LEU A 245 13.19 -6.39 7.74
C LEU A 245 14.44 -5.50 7.83
N ASP A 246 14.36 -4.50 8.71
CA ASP A 246 15.50 -3.73 9.19
C ASP A 246 15.31 -3.47 10.69
N ASP A 247 16.39 -3.30 11.44
CA ASP A 247 16.36 -3.16 12.90
C ASP A 247 16.64 -1.73 13.41
N GLN A 248 16.92 -0.80 12.48
CA GLN A 248 17.32 0.57 12.86
C GLN A 248 16.14 1.47 13.20
N GLY A 249 14.91 1.18 12.77
CA GLY A 249 13.68 1.89 13.11
C GLY A 249 13.59 3.35 12.65
N ASP A 250 14.56 3.84 11.89
CA ASP A 250 14.67 5.23 11.45
C ASP A 250 14.17 5.47 10.02
N CYS A 251 14.28 6.70 9.54
CA CYS A 251 13.90 7.06 8.17
C CYS A 251 14.69 6.26 7.13
N TYR A 252 15.97 5.98 7.37
CA TYR A 252 16.81 5.24 6.44
C TYR A 252 16.36 3.78 6.31
N ALA A 253 16.06 3.14 7.44
CA ALA A 253 15.52 1.78 7.47
C ALA A 253 14.21 1.68 6.68
N ARG A 254 13.31 2.67 6.84
CA ARG A 254 12.05 2.75 6.06
C ARG A 254 12.29 2.88 4.57
N CYS A 255 13.27 3.69 4.15
CA CYS A 255 13.68 3.80 2.76
C CYS A 255 14.21 2.47 2.21
N LYS A 256 15.08 1.82 2.97
CA LYS A 256 15.74 0.56 2.57
C LYS A 256 14.73 -0.59 2.44
N VAL A 257 13.83 -0.76 3.41
CA VAL A 257 12.77 -1.79 3.35
C VAL A 257 11.95 -1.65 2.08
N ARG A 258 11.39 -0.45 1.81
CA ARG A 258 10.58 -0.23 0.60
C ARG A 258 11.36 -0.45 -0.69
N ALA A 259 12.61 0.02 -0.73
CA ALA A 259 13.44 -0.16 -1.90
C ALA A 259 13.70 -1.63 -2.23
N LEU A 260 13.91 -2.46 -1.21
CA LEU A 260 14.13 -3.90 -1.38
C LEU A 260 12.82 -4.65 -1.71
N GLU A 261 11.68 -4.20 -1.19
CA GLU A 261 10.38 -4.82 -1.50
C GLU A 261 10.00 -4.74 -2.99
N VAL A 262 10.49 -3.75 -3.74
CA VAL A 262 10.31 -3.70 -5.20
C VAL A 262 10.92 -4.93 -5.87
N LEU A 263 12.15 -5.26 -5.51
CA LEU A 263 12.85 -6.42 -6.08
C LEU A 263 12.18 -7.72 -5.67
N GLN A 264 11.78 -7.83 -4.40
CA GLN A 264 11.04 -9.00 -3.90
C GLN A 264 9.70 -9.17 -4.64
N SER A 265 8.96 -8.10 -4.87
CA SER A 265 7.70 -8.17 -5.62
C SER A 265 7.89 -8.63 -7.05
N ILE A 266 8.97 -8.22 -7.70
CA ILE A 266 9.32 -8.72 -9.04
C ILE A 266 9.62 -10.22 -9.00
N ASP A 267 10.39 -10.68 -8.01
CA ASP A 267 10.68 -12.12 -7.83
C ASP A 267 9.39 -12.93 -7.59
N ILE A 268 8.45 -12.42 -6.79
CA ILE A 268 7.13 -13.03 -6.57
C ILE A 268 6.34 -13.13 -7.89
N ILE A 269 6.31 -12.06 -8.68
CA ILE A 269 5.61 -12.08 -9.97
C ILE A 269 6.20 -13.14 -10.90
N GLU A 270 7.52 -13.23 -11.00
CA GLU A 270 8.22 -14.22 -11.81
C GLU A 270 7.89 -15.64 -11.36
N GLU A 271 7.87 -15.88 -10.04
CA GLU A 271 7.50 -17.17 -9.45
C GLU A 271 6.03 -17.52 -9.77
N MET A 272 5.10 -16.58 -9.57
CA MET A 272 3.67 -16.79 -9.88
C MET A 272 3.45 -17.11 -11.36
N ILE A 273 4.09 -16.37 -12.27
CA ILE A 273 3.98 -16.65 -13.72
C ILE A 273 4.53 -18.04 -14.07
N SER A 274 5.52 -18.52 -13.33
CA SER A 274 6.09 -19.85 -13.60
C SER A 274 5.21 -21.01 -13.13
N LYS A 275 4.32 -20.77 -12.18
CA LYS A 275 3.48 -21.78 -11.53
C LYS A 275 1.99 -21.67 -11.88
N ILE A 276 1.57 -20.59 -12.58
CA ILE A 276 0.15 -20.35 -12.83
C ILE A 276 -0.50 -21.52 -13.58
N PRO A 277 -1.59 -22.13 -13.06
CA PRO A 277 -2.27 -23.22 -13.71
C PRO A 277 -3.15 -22.73 -14.88
N GLU A 278 -3.47 -23.62 -15.79
CA GLU A 278 -4.57 -23.44 -16.74
C GLU A 278 -5.92 -23.58 -16.02
N GLY A 279 -6.97 -23.00 -16.58
CA GLY A 279 -8.33 -23.15 -16.07
C GLY A 279 -9.15 -21.86 -16.13
N ASP A 280 -10.31 -21.91 -15.50
CA ASP A 280 -11.23 -20.78 -15.40
C ASP A 280 -10.64 -19.63 -14.59
N ILE A 281 -11.03 -18.40 -14.95
CA ILE A 281 -10.62 -17.18 -14.26
C ILE A 281 -11.71 -16.61 -13.34
N SER A 282 -12.90 -17.21 -13.35
CA SER A 282 -14.01 -16.76 -12.51
C SER A 282 -15.13 -17.78 -12.42
N VAL A 283 -15.90 -17.67 -11.34
CA VAL A 283 -17.17 -18.38 -11.16
C VAL A 283 -18.36 -17.43 -11.20
N SER A 284 -19.53 -17.96 -11.54
CA SER A 284 -20.77 -17.18 -11.49
C SER A 284 -21.30 -17.15 -10.07
N VAL A 285 -21.28 -15.98 -9.45
CA VAL A 285 -21.81 -15.76 -8.10
C VAL A 285 -23.29 -15.40 -8.19
N LYS A 286 -24.15 -16.18 -7.55
CA LYS A 286 -25.60 -15.98 -7.50
C LYS A 286 -26.05 -15.79 -6.06
N GLY A 287 -27.12 -15.03 -5.89
CA GLY A 287 -27.73 -14.81 -4.57
C GLY A 287 -27.29 -13.52 -3.90
N SER A 288 -27.46 -13.49 -2.60
CA SER A 288 -27.18 -12.32 -1.76
C SER A 288 -26.52 -12.80 -0.45
N PRO A 289 -25.67 -11.96 0.17
CA PRO A 289 -25.15 -12.25 1.50
C PRO A 289 -26.28 -12.52 2.50
N VAL A 290 -26.14 -13.55 3.32
CA VAL A 290 -27.17 -13.90 4.33
C VAL A 290 -27.32 -12.75 5.32
N ALA A 291 -28.57 -12.45 5.71
CA ALA A 291 -28.83 -11.42 6.72
C ALA A 291 -28.12 -11.75 8.04
N GLY A 292 -27.35 -10.76 8.55
CA GLY A 292 -26.60 -10.91 9.79
C GLY A 292 -25.31 -11.74 9.68
N SER A 293 -24.97 -12.30 8.51
CA SER A 293 -23.67 -12.94 8.32
C SER A 293 -22.55 -11.88 8.34
N GLU A 294 -21.39 -12.28 8.85
CA GLU A 294 -20.22 -11.39 8.99
C GLU A 294 -18.98 -12.09 8.43
N ALA A 295 -18.13 -11.32 7.79
CA ALA A 295 -16.83 -11.79 7.34
C ALA A 295 -15.77 -10.68 7.48
N SER A 296 -14.52 -11.11 7.66
CA SER A 296 -13.38 -10.22 7.65
C SER A 296 -12.24 -10.80 6.84
N ASN A 297 -11.49 -9.93 6.21
CA ASN A 297 -10.29 -10.30 5.45
C ASN A 297 -9.20 -9.23 5.62
N VAL A 298 -7.96 -9.62 5.34
CA VAL A 298 -6.79 -8.74 5.36
C VAL A 298 -5.99 -8.91 4.07
N VAL A 299 -5.47 -7.81 3.56
CA VAL A 299 -4.55 -7.79 2.41
C VAL A 299 -3.34 -6.92 2.73
N GLU A 300 -2.16 -7.31 2.26
CA GLU A 300 -0.96 -6.51 2.40
C GLU A 300 -0.86 -5.48 1.27
N GLN A 301 -1.33 -4.28 1.50
CA GLN A 301 -1.12 -3.17 0.58
C GLN A 301 0.33 -2.66 0.63
N PRO A 302 0.78 -1.84 -0.34
CA PRO A 302 2.14 -1.30 -0.34
C PRO A 302 2.55 -0.61 0.97
N ARG A 303 1.60 -0.04 1.68
CA ARG A 303 1.80 0.66 2.96
C ARG A 303 1.59 -0.20 4.19
N GLY A 304 1.13 -1.47 4.00
CA GLY A 304 0.92 -2.42 5.08
C GLY A 304 -0.46 -3.08 5.08
N GLU A 305 -0.80 -3.74 6.17
CA GLU A 305 -2.06 -4.43 6.35
C GLU A 305 -3.26 -3.50 6.18
N CYS A 306 -4.17 -3.91 5.29
CA CYS A 306 -5.50 -3.33 5.17
C CYS A 306 -6.54 -4.37 5.57
N TYR A 307 -7.30 -4.08 6.62
CA TYR A 307 -8.36 -4.94 7.15
C TYR A 307 -9.71 -4.52 6.61
N TYR A 308 -10.50 -5.50 6.20
CA TYR A 308 -11.88 -5.35 5.75
C TYR A 308 -12.82 -6.15 6.64
N TYR A 309 -13.97 -5.57 6.90
CA TYR A 309 -15.10 -6.22 7.55
C TYR A 309 -16.37 -5.94 6.77
N ALA A 310 -17.22 -6.92 6.56
CA ALA A 310 -18.52 -6.76 5.93
C ALA A 310 -19.60 -7.53 6.67
N ARG A 311 -20.83 -7.00 6.63
CA ARG A 311 -22.03 -7.63 7.15
C ARG A 311 -23.14 -7.67 6.10
N GLY A 312 -23.76 -8.83 5.93
CA GLY A 312 -24.84 -9.06 5.00
C GLY A 312 -26.20 -8.63 5.57
N ASN A 313 -27.10 -8.16 4.71
CA ASN A 313 -28.49 -7.79 5.09
C ASN A 313 -29.57 -8.67 4.46
N GLY A 314 -29.19 -9.76 3.78
CA GLY A 314 -30.13 -10.64 3.07
C GLY A 314 -30.51 -10.18 1.67
N THR A 315 -29.96 -9.06 1.23
CA THR A 315 -30.18 -8.52 -0.13
C THR A 315 -28.85 -8.34 -0.86
N LYS A 316 -28.87 -7.79 -2.06
CA LYS A 316 -27.64 -7.43 -2.81
C LYS A 316 -26.86 -6.27 -2.20
N TYR A 317 -27.37 -5.61 -1.19
CA TYR A 317 -26.69 -4.54 -0.46
C TYR A 317 -26.04 -5.12 0.80
N LEU A 318 -24.90 -4.56 1.20
CA LEU A 318 -24.32 -4.87 2.49
C LEU A 318 -24.97 -3.99 3.58
N GLU A 319 -25.15 -4.56 4.77
CA GLU A 319 -25.62 -3.79 5.93
C GLU A 319 -24.54 -2.83 6.42
N ARG A 320 -23.27 -3.30 6.37
CA ARG A 320 -22.12 -2.55 6.84
C ARG A 320 -20.85 -3.02 6.14
N MET A 321 -19.94 -2.07 5.91
CA MET A 321 -18.54 -2.34 5.62
C MET A 321 -17.66 -1.41 6.45
N ARG A 322 -16.52 -1.94 6.91
CA ARG A 322 -15.46 -1.20 7.56
C ARG A 322 -14.13 -1.54 6.91
N MET A 323 -13.29 -0.52 6.79
CA MET A 323 -11.93 -0.66 6.30
C MET A 323 -10.99 0.02 7.27
N ARG A 324 -10.00 -0.72 7.79
CA ARG A 324 -8.88 -0.14 8.51
C ARG A 324 -7.68 -0.19 7.58
N THR A 325 -7.32 0.97 7.05
CA THR A 325 -6.22 1.09 6.10
C THR A 325 -4.87 1.21 6.82
N PRO A 326 -3.74 0.91 6.16
CA PRO A 326 -2.42 0.95 6.79
C PRO A 326 -2.10 2.30 7.43
N THR A 327 -2.37 3.40 6.73
CA THR A 327 -2.10 4.74 7.26
C THR A 327 -2.94 5.07 8.48
N SER A 328 -4.23 4.67 8.51
CA SER A 328 -5.07 4.84 9.71
C SER A 328 -4.46 4.16 10.93
N GLN A 329 -3.88 2.96 10.74
CA GLN A 329 -3.22 2.20 11.80
C GLN A 329 -1.90 2.85 12.20
N ASN A 330 -1.17 3.43 11.24
CA ASN A 330 0.16 3.99 11.46
C ASN A 330 0.16 5.45 11.98
N LEU A 331 -1.00 6.10 12.16
CA LEU A 331 -1.07 7.49 12.64
C LEU A 331 -0.39 7.67 14.00
N ALA A 332 -0.63 6.76 14.95
CA ALA A 332 0.01 6.82 16.27
C ALA A 332 1.54 6.63 16.16
N GLY A 333 2.00 5.72 15.31
CA GLY A 333 3.43 5.55 15.02
C GLY A 333 4.04 6.80 14.38
N MET A 334 3.30 7.47 13.48
CA MET A 334 3.74 8.72 12.86
C MET A 334 3.94 9.82 13.90
N THR A 335 2.99 10.02 14.80
CA THR A 335 3.13 11.03 15.88
C THR A 335 4.27 10.69 16.82
N ALA A 336 4.50 9.41 17.12
CA ALA A 336 5.63 8.95 17.91
C ALA A 336 6.98 9.24 17.21
N ALA A 337 7.07 8.98 15.89
CA ALA A 337 8.27 9.26 15.11
C ALA A 337 8.62 10.76 14.99
N LEU A 338 7.62 11.63 15.09
CA LEU A 338 7.79 13.09 15.05
C LEU A 338 8.19 13.68 16.40
N LYS A 339 7.91 12.99 17.51
CA LYS A 339 8.20 13.50 18.84
C LYS A 339 9.70 13.62 19.09
N GLY A 340 10.15 14.81 19.43
CA GLY A 340 11.56 15.12 19.72
C GLY A 340 12.43 15.37 18.48
N CYS A 341 11.87 15.27 17.26
CA CYS A 341 12.62 15.58 16.05
C CYS A 341 12.87 17.09 15.88
N ASP A 342 13.82 17.44 15.02
CA ASP A 342 13.98 18.81 14.57
C ASP A 342 12.83 19.18 13.60
N LEU A 343 12.35 20.42 13.71
CA LEU A 343 11.27 20.91 12.83
C LEU A 343 11.62 20.74 11.33
N ALA A 344 12.90 20.88 11.00
CA ALA A 344 13.40 20.68 9.63
C ALA A 344 13.30 19.22 9.14
N ASP A 345 13.16 18.24 10.03
CA ASP A 345 13.09 16.83 9.69
C ASP A 345 11.64 16.29 9.57
N VAL A 346 10.65 17.08 9.96
CA VAL A 346 9.22 16.70 9.91
C VAL A 346 8.83 16.19 8.53
N ASN A 347 9.20 16.92 7.46
CA ASN A 347 8.92 16.53 6.08
C ASN A 347 9.49 15.15 5.74
N ASN A 348 10.76 14.92 6.09
CA ASN A 348 11.46 13.67 5.78
C ASN A 348 10.84 12.49 6.54
N ILE A 349 10.51 12.70 7.82
CA ILE A 349 9.86 11.66 8.64
C ILE A 349 8.52 11.27 8.03
N ILE A 350 7.64 12.23 7.73
CA ILE A 350 6.33 11.96 7.13
C ILE A 350 6.49 11.26 5.79
N LEU A 351 7.36 11.76 4.92
CA LEU A 351 7.57 11.19 3.59
C LEU A 351 8.03 9.73 3.66
N THR A 352 8.93 9.39 4.61
CA THR A 352 9.40 8.00 4.76
C THR A 352 8.36 7.06 5.34
N ILE A 353 7.31 7.56 5.97
CA ILE A 353 6.15 6.77 6.42
C ILE A 353 5.21 6.48 5.23
N ASP A 354 5.19 7.38 4.25
CA ASP A 354 4.36 7.27 3.04
C ASP A 354 2.83 7.24 3.37
N PRO A 355 2.30 8.25 4.07
CA PRO A 355 0.89 8.25 4.42
C PRO A 355 0.00 8.43 3.18
N CYS A 356 -1.07 7.65 3.10
CA CYS A 356 -2.12 7.82 2.10
C CYS A 356 -3.38 8.36 2.78
N ILE A 357 -3.70 9.62 2.55
CA ILE A 357 -4.82 10.29 3.22
C ILE A 357 -6.15 9.89 2.60
N SER A 358 -6.18 9.67 1.27
CA SER A 358 -7.35 9.09 0.59
C SER A 358 -7.81 7.76 1.21
N CYS A 359 -6.86 6.91 1.62
CA CYS A 359 -7.15 5.67 2.33
C CYS A 359 -7.58 5.93 3.77
N THR A 360 -6.98 6.90 4.43
CA THR A 360 -7.25 7.21 5.85
C THR A 360 -8.66 7.75 6.05
N GLU A 361 -9.11 8.60 5.13
CA GLU A 361 -10.36 9.37 5.26
C GLU A 361 -11.52 8.84 4.42
N ARG A 362 -11.36 7.76 3.66
CA ARG A 362 -12.31 7.12 2.73
C ARG A 362 -13.79 7.56 2.83
#